data_e70e5e86db046253be4bc640fec2d292
#
_entry.id   e70e5e86db046253be4bc640fec2d292
#
_cell.length_a   1.000
_cell.length_b   1.000
_cell.length_c   1.000
_cell.angle_alpha   90.00
_cell.angle_beta   90.00
_cell.angle_gamma   90.00
#
_symmetry.space_group_name_H-M   'P 1'
#
loop_
_entity.id
_entity.type
_entity.pdbx_description
1 polymer ?
#
loop_
_entity_poly.entity_id
_entity_poly.type
_entity_poly.pdbx_seq_one_letter_code
_entity_poly.pdbx_strand_id
1 'polypeptide(L)'
;MHAALVARPGSCVRRLAGTRAREIQFTRFLRNASVTATEMAAHAAERTAARAARRDVVVIQDTSELALGGRRAKASGYGPVGKGGALRGLLLHAVLAVDAGTGGVLGLVDAKVWNRRGGKVTNRRSRKTSDKESQRWLDGTMRAGEVLAAANSITGVSDRESDIYEHFARRPSHVHLIVRACQNRTIETGDADQTNLLFAQVDSLPEQGRIEVKIPAAPGRKARTAELAIRFSRVVLCKPLHGAAPDLPATIALTVVDVRETSTPQDGKPVHWRLLTTHTVANLGEARRIVDLYRMRWTIEEFFHTIKTAAFNIEAADIGDPKVMIKFVTAATVAAVTVMQLVKARDGTTGQSLADAFDPADQPILEAVSARLQGKTERQKNPHPRGSLAFAGWVIGRLGGWTGYYGKPGPLVMRRGLDDFQRIKYGTSLTLQNV
;
A
#
# COMPACT_ATOMS: atom_id res chain seq x y z
N MET A 1 -19.61 -11.27 1.12
CA MET A 1 -19.30 -9.96 0.50
C MET A 1 -17.87 -9.87 -0.03
N HIS A 2 -16.83 -10.24 0.74
CA HIS A 2 -15.44 -10.25 0.27
C HIS A 2 -15.27 -11.04 -1.04
N ALA A 3 -15.70 -12.30 -1.09
CA ALA A 3 -15.63 -13.12 -2.32
C ALA A 3 -16.37 -12.48 -3.51
N ALA A 4 -17.51 -11.83 -3.27
CA ALA A 4 -18.21 -11.11 -4.31
C ALA A 4 -17.47 -9.85 -4.81
N LEU A 5 -16.76 -9.15 -3.91
CA LEU A 5 -15.90 -8.02 -4.29
C LEU A 5 -14.67 -8.46 -5.07
N VAL A 6 -14.08 -9.60 -4.72
CA VAL A 6 -12.97 -10.18 -5.48
C VAL A 6 -13.47 -10.65 -6.86
N ALA A 7 -14.63 -11.32 -6.91
CA ALA A 7 -15.19 -11.86 -8.13
C ALA A 7 -15.69 -10.78 -9.09
N ARG A 8 -16.44 -9.81 -8.58
CA ARG A 8 -17.08 -8.74 -9.36
C ARG A 8 -16.79 -7.38 -8.74
N PRO A 9 -15.52 -6.94 -8.68
CA PRO A 9 -15.22 -5.64 -8.14
C PRO A 9 -15.99 -4.56 -8.88
N GLY A 10 -16.68 -3.72 -8.14
CA GLY A 10 -17.47 -2.64 -8.73
C GLY A 10 -18.06 -1.74 -7.66
N SER A 11 -18.43 -0.57 -8.10
CA SER A 11 -18.96 0.51 -7.27
C SER A 11 -20.44 0.37 -6.93
N CYS A 12 -21.15 -0.59 -7.53
CA CYS A 12 -22.60 -0.75 -7.35
C CYS A 12 -22.93 -2.06 -6.63
N VAL A 13 -23.53 -1.95 -5.44
CA VAL A 13 -23.95 -3.11 -4.63
C VAL A 13 -24.89 -4.05 -5.39
N ARG A 14 -25.79 -3.51 -6.22
CA ARG A 14 -26.70 -4.30 -7.07
C ARG A 14 -25.95 -5.17 -8.08
N ARG A 15 -24.97 -4.57 -8.77
CA ARG A 15 -24.13 -5.32 -9.74
C ARG A 15 -23.28 -6.36 -9.04
N LEU A 16 -22.72 -6.00 -7.89
CA LEU A 16 -21.94 -6.89 -7.04
C LEU A 16 -22.75 -8.11 -6.59
N ALA A 17 -24.01 -7.92 -6.24
CA ALA A 17 -24.89 -8.95 -5.75
C ALA A 17 -25.34 -9.95 -6.83
N GLY A 18 -25.61 -9.47 -8.03
CA GLY A 18 -26.11 -10.26 -9.16
C GLY A 18 -27.59 -10.67 -9.05
N THR A 19 -28.13 -10.81 -7.84
CA THR A 19 -29.54 -11.13 -7.57
C THR A 19 -30.12 -10.16 -6.53
N ARG A 20 -31.45 -9.97 -6.55
CA ARG A 20 -32.12 -9.10 -5.58
C ARG A 20 -31.97 -9.58 -4.14
N ALA A 21 -32.03 -10.88 -3.91
CA ALA A 21 -31.84 -11.46 -2.56
C ALA A 21 -30.45 -11.13 -2.01
N ARG A 22 -29.39 -11.31 -2.80
CA ARG A 22 -28.01 -10.95 -2.39
C ARG A 22 -27.83 -9.47 -2.25
N GLU A 23 -28.47 -8.63 -3.04
CA GLU A 23 -28.45 -7.17 -2.88
C GLU A 23 -29.00 -6.75 -1.51
N ILE A 24 -30.13 -7.36 -1.10
CA ILE A 24 -30.71 -7.13 0.22
C ILE A 24 -29.75 -7.61 1.32
N GLN A 25 -29.17 -8.81 1.18
CA GLN A 25 -28.18 -9.34 2.14
C GLN A 25 -26.96 -8.40 2.29
N PHE A 26 -26.38 -7.95 1.18
CA PHE A 26 -25.22 -7.04 1.23
C PHE A 26 -25.58 -5.67 1.82
N THR A 27 -26.75 -5.16 1.49
CA THR A 27 -27.24 -3.90 2.07
C THR A 27 -27.47 -4.03 3.58
N ARG A 28 -28.08 -5.12 4.04
CA ARG A 28 -28.25 -5.42 5.48
C ARG A 28 -26.91 -5.57 6.17
N PHE A 29 -25.95 -6.30 5.58
CA PHE A 29 -24.61 -6.48 6.11
C PHE A 29 -23.90 -5.13 6.31
N LEU A 30 -23.91 -4.25 5.29
CA LEU A 30 -23.26 -2.95 5.36
C LEU A 30 -23.95 -1.99 6.36
N ARG A 31 -25.27 -2.12 6.56
CA ARG A 31 -26.05 -1.31 7.50
C ARG A 31 -26.04 -1.86 8.93
N ASN A 32 -25.66 -3.11 9.12
CA ASN A 32 -25.62 -3.72 10.45
C ASN A 32 -24.60 -3.00 11.35
N ALA A 33 -25.04 -2.54 12.52
CA ALA A 33 -24.19 -1.84 13.48
C ALA A 33 -23.07 -2.73 14.05
N SER A 34 -23.35 -4.04 14.20
CA SER A 34 -22.36 -5.02 14.70
C SER A 34 -21.25 -5.31 13.71
N VAL A 35 -21.39 -4.97 12.44
CA VAL A 35 -20.33 -5.11 11.42
C VAL A 35 -19.56 -3.78 11.37
N THR A 36 -18.29 -3.79 11.74
CA THR A 36 -17.45 -2.59 11.76
C THR A 36 -16.34 -2.64 10.72
N ALA A 37 -15.89 -1.48 10.26
CA ALA A 37 -14.72 -1.38 9.39
C ALA A 37 -13.45 -1.89 10.09
N THR A 38 -13.35 -1.65 11.39
CA THR A 38 -12.22 -2.08 12.22
C THR A 38 -12.10 -3.59 12.26
N GLU A 39 -13.20 -4.32 12.48
CA GLU A 39 -13.19 -5.80 12.47
C GLU A 39 -12.81 -6.37 11.09
N MET A 40 -13.32 -5.75 10.01
CA MET A 40 -12.93 -6.18 8.66
C MET A 40 -11.42 -6.02 8.42
N ALA A 41 -10.83 -4.91 8.87
CA ALA A 41 -9.39 -4.68 8.77
C ALA A 41 -8.62 -5.62 9.71
N ALA A 42 -9.08 -5.85 10.93
CA ALA A 42 -8.45 -6.76 11.90
C ALA A 42 -8.40 -8.20 11.37
N HIS A 43 -9.49 -8.72 10.82
CA HIS A 43 -9.52 -10.05 10.21
C HIS A 43 -8.55 -10.18 9.01
N ALA A 44 -8.41 -9.12 8.19
CA ALA A 44 -7.41 -9.12 7.12
C ALA A 44 -5.98 -9.11 7.68
N ALA A 45 -5.76 -8.39 8.79
CA ALA A 45 -4.47 -8.31 9.48
C ALA A 45 -4.02 -9.66 10.06
N GLU A 46 -4.92 -10.47 10.62
CA GLU A 46 -4.63 -11.83 11.10
C GLU A 46 -4.03 -12.71 10.00
N ARG A 47 -4.64 -12.69 8.81
CA ARG A 47 -4.13 -13.41 7.64
C ARG A 47 -2.77 -12.88 7.18
N THR A 48 -2.56 -11.57 7.31
CA THR A 48 -1.28 -10.93 6.99
C THR A 48 -0.20 -11.34 7.98
N ALA A 49 -0.52 -11.38 9.27
CA ALA A 49 0.38 -11.83 10.33
C ALA A 49 0.90 -13.26 10.07
N ALA A 50 0.00 -14.18 9.71
CA ALA A 50 0.39 -15.56 9.40
C ALA A 50 1.37 -15.65 8.21
N ARG A 51 1.15 -14.84 7.15
CA ARG A 51 2.03 -14.81 5.97
C ARG A 51 3.36 -14.12 6.23
N ALA A 52 3.39 -13.16 7.15
CA ALA A 52 4.56 -12.37 7.49
C ALA A 52 5.50 -13.06 8.48
N ALA A 53 5.05 -14.14 9.13
CA ALA A 53 5.84 -14.84 10.13
C ALA A 53 7.20 -15.29 9.57
N ARG A 54 8.26 -14.98 10.30
CA ARG A 54 9.66 -15.30 9.97
C ARG A 54 10.16 -14.70 8.65
N ARG A 55 9.57 -13.58 8.21
CA ARG A 55 10.00 -12.82 7.03
C ARG A 55 10.53 -11.46 7.43
N ASP A 56 11.36 -10.89 6.59
CA ASP A 56 11.69 -9.46 6.64
C ASP A 56 10.59 -8.70 5.92
N VAL A 57 9.94 -7.77 6.62
CA VAL A 57 8.72 -7.12 6.14
C VAL A 57 8.92 -5.62 5.97
N VAL A 58 8.55 -5.11 4.82
CA VAL A 58 8.35 -3.68 4.57
C VAL A 58 6.87 -3.35 4.78
N VAL A 59 6.61 -2.41 5.69
CA VAL A 59 5.27 -1.89 5.95
C VAL A 59 5.12 -0.54 5.27
N ILE A 60 4.29 -0.47 4.26
CA ILE A 60 4.08 0.74 3.47
C ILE A 60 2.80 1.41 3.93
N GLN A 61 2.90 2.69 4.30
CA GLN A 61 1.76 3.49 4.70
C GLN A 61 1.57 4.66 3.75
N ASP A 62 0.33 4.97 3.42
CA ASP A 62 -0.02 6.20 2.72
C ASP A 62 -1.52 6.51 2.83
N THR A 63 -1.91 7.75 2.50
CA THR A 63 -3.30 8.21 2.52
C THR A 63 -3.75 8.61 1.13
N SER A 64 -4.92 8.12 0.74
CA SER A 64 -5.57 8.52 -0.50
C SER A 64 -6.92 9.16 -0.23
N GLU A 65 -7.19 10.25 -0.93
CA GLU A 65 -8.52 10.86 -0.97
C GLU A 65 -9.37 10.12 -1.99
N LEU A 66 -10.58 9.76 -1.60
CA LEU A 66 -11.59 9.13 -2.45
C LEU A 66 -12.64 10.16 -2.80
N ALA A 67 -12.58 10.72 -4.00
CA ALA A 67 -13.51 11.73 -4.47
C ALA A 67 -14.78 11.04 -4.99
N LEU A 68 -15.88 11.19 -4.25
CA LEU A 68 -17.17 10.62 -4.65
C LEU A 68 -17.90 11.59 -5.56
N GLY A 69 -18.16 11.17 -6.79
CA GLY A 69 -18.82 11.96 -7.82
C GLY A 69 -20.32 12.12 -7.59
N GLY A 70 -20.89 13.21 -8.17
CA GLY A 70 -22.32 13.40 -8.32
C GLY A 70 -22.98 14.35 -7.31
N ARG A 71 -24.21 14.79 -7.67
CA ARG A 71 -25.03 15.73 -6.87
C ARG A 71 -25.38 15.15 -5.49
N ARG A 72 -25.52 13.85 -5.35
CA ARG A 72 -25.83 13.15 -4.09
C ARG A 72 -24.73 13.28 -3.06
N ALA A 73 -23.45 13.29 -3.45
CA ALA A 73 -22.34 13.39 -2.51
C ALA A 73 -22.38 14.69 -1.69
N LYS A 74 -22.83 15.81 -2.27
CA LYS A 74 -23.01 17.07 -1.54
C LYS A 74 -24.15 17.02 -0.53
N ALA A 75 -25.25 16.35 -0.87
CA ALA A 75 -26.43 16.24 -0.01
C ALA A 75 -26.30 15.17 1.09
N SER A 76 -25.35 14.26 0.97
CA SER A 76 -25.25 13.04 1.80
C SER A 76 -24.29 13.15 2.98
N GLY A 77 -23.78 14.33 3.32
CA GLY A 77 -22.93 14.54 4.49
C GLY A 77 -21.47 14.08 4.34
N TYR A 78 -20.98 13.90 3.11
CA TYR A 78 -19.55 13.64 2.84
C TYR A 78 -18.71 14.89 3.08
N GLY A 79 -17.53 14.69 3.65
CA GLY A 79 -16.57 15.74 3.98
C GLY A 79 -15.77 16.24 2.78
N PRO A 80 -15.00 17.32 2.99
CA PRO A 80 -14.19 17.91 1.95
C PRO A 80 -12.96 17.06 1.62
N VAL A 81 -12.72 16.85 0.32
CA VAL A 81 -11.52 16.25 -0.25
C VAL A 81 -11.07 17.03 -1.49
N GLY A 82 -9.90 16.72 -2.04
CA GLY A 82 -9.32 17.42 -3.18
C GLY A 82 -8.70 18.76 -2.80
N LYS A 83 -8.07 19.40 -3.77
CA LYS A 83 -7.38 20.69 -3.56
C LYS A 83 -8.37 21.73 -3.03
N GLY A 84 -8.05 22.30 -1.87
CA GLY A 84 -8.91 23.30 -1.21
C GLY A 84 -10.24 22.76 -0.70
N GLY A 85 -10.47 21.44 -0.68
CA GLY A 85 -11.74 20.85 -0.25
C GLY A 85 -12.88 21.02 -1.25
N ALA A 86 -12.58 21.18 -2.54
CA ALA A 86 -13.53 21.43 -3.60
C ALA A 86 -14.45 20.22 -3.89
N LEU A 87 -13.97 19.02 -3.62
CA LEU A 87 -14.69 17.76 -3.82
C LEU A 87 -15.26 17.25 -2.50
N ARG A 88 -16.12 16.24 -2.59
CA ARG A 88 -16.71 15.53 -1.44
C ARG A 88 -16.30 14.07 -1.48
N GLY A 89 -16.00 13.49 -0.31
CA GLY A 89 -15.57 12.10 -0.27
C GLY A 89 -15.12 11.64 1.08
N LEU A 90 -14.27 10.62 1.06
CA LEU A 90 -13.67 9.97 2.22
C LEU A 90 -12.15 9.97 2.08
N LEU A 91 -11.46 9.73 3.18
CA LEU A 91 -10.04 9.43 3.18
C LEU A 91 -9.84 7.97 3.52
N LEU A 92 -8.86 7.34 2.87
CA LEU A 92 -8.40 5.99 3.15
C LEU A 92 -6.90 6.05 3.47
N HIS A 93 -6.54 5.70 4.70
CA HIS A 93 -5.16 5.42 5.07
C HIS A 93 -4.97 3.92 5.12
N ALA A 94 -4.11 3.39 4.25
CA ALA A 94 -3.82 1.97 4.17
C ALA A 94 -2.41 1.67 4.67
N VAL A 95 -2.27 0.53 5.34
CA VAL A 95 -1.01 -0.02 5.84
C VAL A 95 -0.83 -1.41 5.24
N LEU A 96 0.09 -1.54 4.29
CA LEU A 96 0.35 -2.78 3.56
C LEU A 96 1.64 -3.45 4.03
N ALA A 97 1.65 -4.77 4.16
CA ALA A 97 2.85 -5.56 4.34
C ALA A 97 3.32 -6.16 3.01
N VAL A 98 4.62 -6.02 2.76
CA VAL A 98 5.32 -6.52 1.57
C VAL A 98 6.57 -7.27 2.03
N ASP A 99 6.87 -8.39 1.41
CA ASP A 99 8.10 -9.14 1.65
C ASP A 99 9.33 -8.33 1.17
N ALA A 100 10.26 -8.05 2.07
CA ALA A 100 11.42 -7.19 1.81
C ALA A 100 12.44 -7.79 0.82
N GLY A 101 12.43 -9.11 0.66
CA GLY A 101 13.32 -9.81 -0.27
C GLY A 101 12.76 -9.89 -1.68
N THR A 102 11.45 -10.15 -1.78
CA THR A 102 10.81 -10.49 -3.06
C THR A 102 9.89 -9.42 -3.62
N GLY A 103 9.45 -8.46 -2.80
CA GLY A 103 8.44 -7.45 -3.17
C GLY A 103 7.01 -8.01 -3.26
N GLY A 104 6.78 -9.26 -2.85
CA GLY A 104 5.45 -9.88 -2.82
C GLY A 104 4.54 -9.25 -1.78
N VAL A 105 3.28 -8.95 -2.15
CA VAL A 105 2.30 -8.40 -1.22
C VAL A 105 1.84 -9.49 -0.26
N LEU A 106 2.12 -9.33 1.03
CA LEU A 106 1.71 -10.24 2.09
C LEU A 106 0.26 -9.98 2.53
N GLY A 107 -0.13 -8.72 2.61
CA GLY A 107 -1.50 -8.37 2.96
C GLY A 107 -1.69 -6.97 3.51
N LEU A 108 -2.89 -6.76 4.07
CA LEU A 108 -3.28 -5.54 4.75
C LEU A 108 -2.99 -5.68 6.25
N VAL A 109 -2.27 -4.72 6.82
CA VAL A 109 -2.01 -4.62 8.26
C VAL A 109 -3.08 -3.79 8.93
N ASP A 110 -3.49 -2.70 8.28
CA ASP A 110 -4.59 -1.84 8.74
C ASP A 110 -5.19 -1.05 7.58
N ALA A 111 -6.44 -0.59 7.77
CA ALA A 111 -7.12 0.33 6.87
C ALA A 111 -8.05 1.25 7.65
N LYS A 112 -7.70 2.51 7.77
CA LYS A 112 -8.52 3.54 8.40
C LYS A 112 -9.24 4.34 7.33
N VAL A 113 -10.57 4.25 7.32
CA VAL A 113 -11.42 5.03 6.41
C VAL A 113 -12.23 6.02 7.24
N TRP A 114 -12.18 7.30 6.89
CA TRP A 114 -12.93 8.30 7.65
C TRP A 114 -13.52 9.39 6.78
N ASN A 115 -14.53 10.03 7.34
CA ASN A 115 -15.19 11.19 6.79
C ASN A 115 -14.67 12.45 7.49
N ARG A 116 -14.00 13.31 6.75
CA ARG A 116 -13.45 14.55 7.30
C ARG A 116 -14.59 15.51 7.65
N ARG A 117 -14.60 16.04 8.87
CA ARG A 117 -15.54 17.10 9.22
C ARG A 117 -15.08 18.42 8.61
N GLY A 118 -16.00 19.16 7.96
CA GLY A 118 -15.72 20.49 7.44
C GLY A 118 -15.50 21.49 8.56
N GLY A 119 -14.72 22.53 8.29
CA GLY A 119 -14.48 23.64 9.22
C GLY A 119 -13.06 24.19 9.10
N LYS A 120 -12.87 25.47 9.42
CA LYS A 120 -11.54 26.07 9.55
C LYS A 120 -10.86 25.52 10.80
N VAL A 121 -9.70 24.92 10.63
CA VAL A 121 -8.85 24.50 11.75
C VAL A 121 -8.06 25.69 12.23
N THR A 122 -8.40 26.22 13.40
CA THR A 122 -7.64 27.26 14.12
C THR A 122 -6.48 26.63 14.90
N ASN A 123 -5.43 27.40 15.15
CA ASN A 123 -4.28 26.99 15.98
C ASN A 123 -3.56 25.71 15.51
N ARG A 124 -3.41 25.53 14.21
CA ARG A 124 -2.81 24.32 13.61
C ARG A 124 -1.41 23.99 14.16
N ARG A 125 -0.62 25.00 14.50
CA ARG A 125 0.77 24.83 15.00
C ARG A 125 0.85 24.35 16.44
N SER A 126 -0.05 24.82 17.32
CA SER A 126 -0.05 24.48 18.76
C SER A 126 -0.78 23.19 19.11
N ARG A 127 -1.56 22.60 18.20
CA ARG A 127 -2.26 21.32 18.45
C ARG A 127 -1.26 20.17 18.60
N LYS A 128 -1.53 19.27 19.57
CA LYS A 128 -0.77 18.02 19.74
C LYS A 128 -0.95 17.12 18.51
N THR A 129 -0.01 16.22 18.26
CA THR A 129 -0.10 15.26 17.17
C THR A 129 -1.31 14.35 17.32
N SER A 130 -1.67 13.96 18.54
CA SER A 130 -2.88 13.19 18.87
C SER A 130 -4.19 13.81 18.37
N ASP A 131 -4.24 15.14 18.26
CA ASP A 131 -5.42 15.89 17.82
C ASP A 131 -5.41 16.20 16.31
N LYS A 132 -4.38 15.72 15.60
CA LYS A 132 -4.19 15.94 14.16
C LYS A 132 -4.47 14.66 13.38
N GLU A 133 -4.86 14.82 12.12
CA GLU A 133 -4.98 13.68 11.20
C GLU A 133 -3.63 12.95 11.02
N SER A 134 -2.51 13.63 11.30
CA SER A 134 -1.17 13.02 11.24
C SER A 134 -0.93 11.91 12.28
N GLN A 135 -1.75 11.79 13.32
CA GLN A 135 -1.71 10.69 14.28
C GLN A 135 -1.84 9.32 13.60
N ARG A 136 -2.51 9.25 12.44
CA ARG A 136 -2.66 8.00 11.67
C ARG A 136 -1.34 7.30 11.33
N TRP A 137 -0.26 8.08 11.15
CA TRP A 137 1.07 7.53 10.84
C TRP A 137 1.65 6.76 12.02
N LEU A 138 1.48 7.31 13.22
CA LEU A 138 1.89 6.67 14.46
C LEU A 138 1.03 5.43 14.73
N ASP A 139 -0.31 5.58 14.63
CA ASP A 139 -1.27 4.49 14.82
C ASP A 139 -0.93 3.29 13.91
N GLY A 140 -0.68 3.57 12.61
CA GLY A 140 -0.33 2.53 11.64
C GLY A 140 1.00 1.83 11.95
N THR A 141 2.00 2.57 12.45
CA THR A 141 3.29 1.99 12.87
C THR A 141 3.15 1.15 14.14
N MET A 142 2.38 1.61 15.12
CA MET A 142 2.07 0.83 16.32
C MET A 142 1.36 -0.46 15.95
N ARG A 143 0.32 -0.35 15.11
CA ARG A 143 -0.44 -1.50 14.63
C ARG A 143 0.43 -2.49 13.85
N ALA A 144 1.39 -2.01 13.06
CA ALA A 144 2.34 -2.86 12.36
C ALA A 144 3.21 -3.67 13.34
N GLY A 145 3.71 -3.03 14.40
CA GLY A 145 4.49 -3.71 15.44
C GLY A 145 3.70 -4.82 16.14
N GLU A 146 2.41 -4.58 16.41
CA GLU A 146 1.52 -5.58 17.03
C GLU A 146 1.22 -6.76 16.09
N VAL A 147 0.73 -6.44 14.88
CA VAL A 147 0.27 -7.45 13.91
C VAL A 147 1.41 -8.32 13.41
N LEU A 148 2.59 -7.74 13.20
CA LEU A 148 3.73 -8.40 12.59
C LEU A 148 4.78 -8.87 13.59
N ALA A 149 4.42 -9.03 14.87
CA ALA A 149 5.35 -9.40 15.94
C ALA A 149 6.13 -10.70 15.68
N ALA A 150 5.61 -11.60 14.84
CA ALA A 150 6.29 -12.85 14.45
C ALA A 150 7.19 -12.70 13.20
N ALA A 151 7.34 -11.50 12.64
CA ALA A 151 8.28 -11.23 11.55
C ALA A 151 9.72 -11.17 12.07
N ASN A 152 10.70 -11.48 11.22
CA ASN A 152 12.12 -11.35 11.58
C ASN A 152 12.52 -9.88 11.74
N SER A 153 12.05 -9.03 10.84
CA SER A 153 12.27 -7.58 10.90
C SER A 153 11.08 -6.83 10.31
N ILE A 154 10.83 -5.62 10.81
CA ILE A 154 9.76 -4.75 10.36
C ILE A 154 10.36 -3.39 10.04
N THR A 155 10.17 -2.93 8.79
CA THR A 155 10.60 -1.60 8.36
C THR A 155 9.41 -0.82 7.80
N GLY A 156 8.95 0.19 8.53
CA GLY A 156 7.91 1.13 8.06
C GLY A 156 8.49 2.09 7.02
N VAL A 157 7.82 2.20 5.89
CA VAL A 157 8.22 3.10 4.79
C VAL A 157 7.08 4.05 4.47
N SER A 158 7.37 5.34 4.43
CA SER A 158 6.35 6.37 4.22
C SER A 158 6.90 7.63 3.53
N ASP A 159 6.00 8.46 3.00
CA ASP A 159 6.36 9.70 2.32
C ASP A 159 6.48 10.86 3.32
N ARG A 160 6.65 12.06 2.80
CA ARG A 160 6.91 13.34 3.47
C ARG A 160 5.90 13.70 4.56
N GLU A 161 4.64 13.29 4.41
CA GLU A 161 3.60 13.57 5.40
C GLU A 161 3.85 12.91 6.76
N SER A 162 4.65 11.85 6.79
CA SER A 162 5.04 11.14 8.01
C SER A 162 6.34 11.65 8.64
N ASP A 163 6.98 12.70 8.09
CA ASP A 163 8.15 13.34 8.68
C ASP A 163 7.77 14.12 9.95
N ILE A 164 7.48 13.36 11.00
CA ILE A 164 6.99 13.81 12.30
C ILE A 164 7.96 13.35 13.38
N TYR A 165 8.46 14.26 14.21
CA TYR A 165 9.41 13.91 15.28
C TYR A 165 8.88 12.83 16.21
N GLU A 166 7.61 12.95 16.62
CA GLU A 166 6.92 11.94 17.44
C GLU A 166 6.86 10.55 16.78
N HIS A 167 6.79 10.48 15.46
CA HIS A 167 6.76 9.21 14.73
C HIS A 167 8.06 8.41 14.97
N PHE A 168 9.20 9.09 14.90
CA PHE A 168 10.50 8.46 15.21
C PHE A 168 10.62 8.13 16.70
N ALA A 169 10.15 9.03 17.60
CA ALA A 169 10.30 8.89 19.03
C ALA A 169 9.43 7.77 19.64
N ARG A 170 8.18 7.62 19.16
CA ARG A 170 7.17 6.73 19.76
C ARG A 170 6.99 5.41 19.03
N ARG A 171 7.76 5.14 17.99
CA ARG A 171 7.70 3.84 17.30
C ARG A 171 8.02 2.70 18.26
N PRO A 172 7.44 1.50 18.09
CA PRO A 172 7.91 0.32 18.79
C PRO A 172 9.41 0.08 18.52
N SER A 173 10.18 -0.31 19.52
CA SER A 173 11.65 -0.46 19.41
C SER A 173 12.08 -1.43 18.32
N HIS A 174 11.29 -2.48 18.08
CA HIS A 174 11.52 -3.51 17.05
C HIS A 174 11.03 -3.12 15.64
N VAL A 175 10.45 -1.93 15.48
CA VAL A 175 10.02 -1.40 14.17
C VAL A 175 11.00 -0.33 13.72
N HIS A 176 11.67 -0.55 12.60
CA HIS A 176 12.47 0.47 11.94
C HIS A 176 11.61 1.36 11.05
N LEU A 177 12.09 2.57 10.76
CA LEU A 177 11.44 3.53 9.89
C LEU A 177 12.37 3.99 8.78
N ILE A 178 11.79 4.23 7.60
CA ILE A 178 12.39 4.98 6.49
C ILE A 178 11.36 6.01 6.06
N VAL A 179 11.64 7.27 6.31
CA VAL A 179 10.73 8.39 6.05
C VAL A 179 11.41 9.40 5.12
N ARG A 180 10.71 9.84 4.11
CA ARG A 180 11.22 10.91 3.25
C ARG A 180 11.16 12.25 3.97
N ALA A 181 12.31 12.85 4.20
CA ALA A 181 12.43 14.14 4.89
C ALA A 181 11.78 15.27 4.08
N CYS A 182 11.01 16.11 4.75
CA CYS A 182 10.49 17.35 4.21
C CYS A 182 10.70 18.57 5.15
N GLN A 183 11.06 18.30 6.40
CA GLN A 183 11.35 19.31 7.40
C GLN A 183 12.86 19.56 7.45
N ASN A 184 13.29 20.79 7.30
CA ASN A 184 14.69 21.19 7.53
C ASN A 184 14.91 21.35 9.04
N ARG A 185 15.12 20.23 9.72
CA ARG A 185 15.20 20.13 11.18
C ARG A 185 16.53 20.61 11.70
N THR A 186 16.51 21.11 12.93
CA THR A 186 17.73 21.35 13.72
C THR A 186 18.35 20.01 14.11
N ILE A 187 19.65 19.91 13.95
CA ILE A 187 20.47 18.75 14.35
C ILE A 187 21.58 19.22 15.28
N GLU A 188 22.02 18.32 16.15
CA GLU A 188 23.26 18.54 16.93
C GLU A 188 24.46 18.49 15.99
N THR A 189 25.46 19.34 16.28
CA THR A 189 26.79 19.25 15.68
C THR A 189 27.73 18.55 16.67
N GLY A 190 28.95 18.27 16.25
CA GLY A 190 29.97 17.69 17.18
C GLY A 190 30.35 18.61 18.34
N ASP A 191 29.99 19.89 18.27
CA ASP A 191 30.11 20.86 19.34
C ASP A 191 28.74 20.99 20.04
N ALA A 192 28.69 20.69 21.34
CA ALA A 192 27.44 20.59 22.10
C ALA A 192 26.64 21.91 22.14
N ASP A 193 27.30 23.04 21.95
CA ASP A 193 26.67 24.37 21.97
C ASP A 193 26.26 24.88 20.58
N GLN A 194 26.54 24.12 19.53
CA GLN A 194 26.22 24.49 18.16
C GLN A 194 25.18 23.56 17.55
N THR A 195 24.21 24.15 16.85
CA THR A 195 23.23 23.41 16.06
C THR A 195 23.35 23.81 14.60
N ASN A 196 23.04 22.87 13.72
CA ASN A 196 22.98 23.08 12.28
C ASN A 196 21.62 22.65 11.74
N LEU A 197 21.34 22.97 10.51
CA LEU A 197 20.15 22.50 9.80
C LEU A 197 20.46 21.25 8.99
N LEU A 198 19.58 20.26 9.09
CA LEU A 198 19.71 18.94 8.43
C LEU A 198 20.07 19.07 6.95
N PHE A 199 19.39 19.96 6.20
CA PHE A 199 19.59 20.02 4.76
C PHE A 199 20.97 20.58 4.40
N ALA A 200 21.44 21.60 5.10
CA ALA A 200 22.77 22.16 4.90
C ALA A 200 23.86 21.12 5.19
N GLN A 201 23.71 20.37 6.30
CA GLN A 201 24.63 19.29 6.66
C GLN A 201 24.68 18.20 5.59
N VAL A 202 23.51 17.76 5.10
CA VAL A 202 23.43 16.71 4.08
C VAL A 202 24.00 17.19 2.73
N ASP A 203 23.78 18.47 2.40
CA ASP A 203 24.27 19.04 1.15
C ASP A 203 25.81 19.17 1.13
N SER A 204 26.47 19.26 2.29
CA SER A 204 27.93 19.29 2.42
C SER A 204 28.61 17.90 2.42
N LEU A 205 27.82 16.80 2.51
CA LEU A 205 28.40 15.45 2.53
C LEU A 205 29.05 15.10 1.17
N PRO A 206 30.23 14.46 1.18
CA PRO A 206 30.81 13.92 -0.05
C PRO A 206 29.95 12.80 -0.64
N GLU A 207 30.03 12.61 -1.93
CA GLU A 207 29.48 11.44 -2.59
C GLU A 207 30.24 10.17 -2.14
N GLN A 208 29.49 9.14 -1.71
CA GLN A 208 30.05 7.90 -1.20
C GLN A 208 29.82 6.72 -2.15
N GLY A 209 29.06 6.91 -3.21
CA GLY A 209 28.85 5.93 -4.26
C GLY A 209 27.69 6.26 -5.18
N ARG A 210 27.48 5.40 -6.17
CA ARG A 210 26.42 5.53 -7.17
C ARG A 210 25.62 4.25 -7.31
N ILE A 211 24.37 4.40 -7.71
CA ILE A 211 23.46 3.32 -8.09
C ILE A 211 22.70 3.68 -9.35
N GLU A 212 22.35 2.67 -10.13
CA GLU A 212 21.41 2.82 -11.23
C GLU A 212 19.99 2.42 -10.79
N VAL A 213 19.02 3.25 -11.16
CA VAL A 213 17.60 3.00 -10.85
C VAL A 213 16.78 3.13 -12.11
N LYS A 214 16.01 2.07 -12.41
CA LYS A 214 15.02 2.11 -13.50
C LYS A 214 13.82 2.94 -13.07
N ILE A 215 13.57 4.02 -13.80
CA ILE A 215 12.42 4.90 -13.64
C ILE A 215 11.37 4.50 -14.67
N PRO A 216 10.17 4.04 -14.27
CA PRO A 216 9.15 3.62 -15.21
C PRO A 216 8.58 4.82 -16.00
N ALA A 217 7.98 4.53 -17.16
CA ALA A 217 7.22 5.51 -17.91
C ALA A 217 6.02 6.02 -17.10
N ALA A 218 5.70 7.30 -17.27
CA ALA A 218 4.52 7.94 -16.71
C ALA A 218 3.95 8.93 -17.74
N PRO A 219 2.74 9.45 -17.60
CA PRO A 219 2.22 10.50 -18.46
C PRO A 219 3.22 11.66 -18.59
N GLY A 220 3.65 11.96 -19.82
CA GLY A 220 4.65 13.00 -20.09
C GLY A 220 6.11 12.63 -19.78
N ARG A 221 6.41 11.37 -19.43
CA ARG A 221 7.77 10.90 -19.14
C ARG A 221 8.02 9.50 -19.71
N LYS A 222 9.08 9.34 -20.50
CA LYS A 222 9.54 8.04 -20.99
C LYS A 222 10.22 7.22 -19.88
N ALA A 223 10.21 5.88 -20.00
CA ALA A 223 11.01 5.02 -19.14
C ALA A 223 12.50 5.32 -19.35
N ARG A 224 13.28 5.39 -18.28
CA ARG A 224 14.73 5.65 -18.33
C ARG A 224 15.46 4.96 -17.19
N THR A 225 16.77 4.81 -17.33
CA THR A 225 17.65 4.49 -16.21
C THR A 225 18.28 5.78 -15.71
N ALA A 226 18.19 6.02 -14.41
CA ALA A 226 18.79 7.17 -13.74
C ALA A 226 20.00 6.71 -12.94
N GLU A 227 21.14 7.40 -13.09
CA GLU A 227 22.28 7.25 -12.20
C GLU A 227 22.10 8.18 -11.01
N LEU A 228 22.15 7.62 -9.79
CA LEU A 228 21.91 8.34 -8.56
C LEU A 228 23.16 8.33 -7.68
N ALA A 229 23.66 9.49 -7.31
CA ALA A 229 24.70 9.67 -6.29
C ALA A 229 24.11 9.45 -4.89
N ILE A 230 24.81 8.70 -4.03
CA ILE A 230 24.42 8.42 -2.65
C ILE A 230 25.36 9.13 -1.69
N ARG A 231 24.76 9.75 -0.66
CA ARG A 231 25.42 10.30 0.51
C ARG A 231 24.70 9.78 1.75
N PHE A 232 25.41 9.44 2.79
CA PHE A 232 24.81 9.04 4.05
C PHE A 232 25.65 9.48 5.24
N SER A 233 25.00 9.73 6.38
CA SER A 233 25.62 10.09 7.62
C SER A 233 24.70 9.86 8.80
N ARG A 234 25.28 9.60 9.96
CA ARG A 234 24.53 9.67 11.22
C ARG A 234 24.19 11.14 11.51
N VAL A 235 22.99 11.38 11.98
CA VAL A 235 22.49 12.69 12.40
C VAL A 235 21.73 12.55 13.71
N VAL A 236 21.75 13.59 14.53
CA VAL A 236 21.00 13.64 15.78
C VAL A 236 20.01 14.80 15.68
N LEU A 237 18.73 14.43 15.51
CA LEU A 237 17.64 15.42 15.39
C LEU A 237 17.34 16.02 16.76
N CYS A 238 17.26 17.35 16.86
CA CYS A 238 16.78 18.05 18.04
C CYS A 238 15.25 18.06 18.09
N LYS A 239 14.69 17.99 19.29
CA LYS A 239 13.25 18.12 19.55
C LYS A 239 12.78 19.50 19.08
N PRO A 240 11.65 19.57 18.33
CA PRO A 240 11.08 20.86 17.93
C PRO A 240 10.67 21.69 19.14
N LEU A 241 10.97 23.00 19.11
CA LEU A 241 10.63 23.94 20.18
C LEU A 241 9.12 24.10 20.36
N HIS A 242 8.33 23.93 19.28
CA HIS A 242 6.89 24.13 19.30
C HIS A 242 6.14 22.89 18.78
N GLY A 243 5.03 22.56 19.41
CA GLY A 243 4.11 21.51 19.00
C GLY A 243 4.56 20.07 19.29
N ALA A 244 5.73 19.89 19.86
CA ALA A 244 6.20 18.59 20.34
C ALA A 244 5.66 18.30 21.76
N ALA A 245 5.29 17.07 22.04
CA ALA A 245 4.84 16.69 23.37
C ALA A 245 6.00 16.79 24.39
N PRO A 246 5.71 17.21 25.66
CA PRO A 246 6.78 17.44 26.66
C PRO A 246 7.61 16.20 26.98
N ASP A 247 6.99 15.05 26.98
CA ASP A 247 7.55 13.72 27.32
C ASP A 247 8.45 13.10 26.24
N LEU A 248 8.59 13.76 25.09
CA LEU A 248 9.47 13.28 24.04
C LEU A 248 10.95 13.49 24.38
N PRO A 249 11.86 12.60 23.94
CA PRO A 249 13.28 12.77 24.13
C PRO A 249 13.76 14.12 23.54
N ALA A 250 14.80 14.69 24.13
CA ALA A 250 15.39 15.94 23.66
C ALA A 250 16.01 15.77 22.26
N THR A 251 16.55 14.60 21.99
CA THR A 251 17.20 14.28 20.71
C THR A 251 16.88 12.86 20.25
N ILE A 252 17.01 12.62 18.96
CA ILE A 252 16.83 11.29 18.32
C ILE A 252 17.97 11.05 17.34
N ALA A 253 18.75 9.98 17.58
CA ALA A 253 19.78 9.55 16.65
C ALA A 253 19.16 8.78 15.47
N LEU A 254 19.44 9.21 14.24
CA LEU A 254 19.00 8.61 12.99
C LEU A 254 20.18 8.53 12.02
N THR A 255 19.97 7.85 10.90
CA THR A 255 20.82 8.00 9.72
C THR A 255 20.05 8.74 8.63
N VAL A 256 20.70 9.67 7.93
CA VAL A 256 20.21 10.23 6.69
C VAL A 256 20.85 9.53 5.50
N VAL A 257 20.05 9.15 4.52
CA VAL A 257 20.51 8.67 3.20
C VAL A 257 19.94 9.61 2.15
N ASP A 258 20.82 10.38 1.51
CA ASP A 258 20.45 11.34 0.46
C ASP A 258 20.83 10.76 -0.90
N VAL A 259 19.87 10.74 -1.81
CA VAL A 259 20.01 10.13 -3.14
C VAL A 259 19.61 11.15 -4.18
N ARG A 260 20.54 11.52 -5.07
CA ARG A 260 20.32 12.53 -6.11
C ARG A 260 20.74 12.03 -7.46
N GLU A 261 19.91 12.31 -8.44
CA GLU A 261 20.25 12.06 -9.83
C GLU A 261 21.42 12.95 -10.27
N THR A 262 22.42 12.33 -10.89
CA THR A 262 23.68 13.01 -11.31
C THR A 262 23.48 13.92 -12.50
N SER A 263 22.45 13.65 -13.33
CA SER A 263 22.11 14.44 -14.50
C SER A 263 20.68 14.96 -14.45
N THR A 264 20.41 16.10 -15.05
CA THR A 264 19.05 16.63 -15.19
C THR A 264 18.38 15.95 -16.39
N PRO A 265 17.27 15.21 -16.20
CA PRO A 265 16.57 14.58 -17.30
C PRO A 265 15.87 15.61 -18.20
N GLN A 266 15.81 15.35 -19.50
CA GLN A 266 15.15 16.23 -20.47
C GLN A 266 13.62 16.30 -20.26
N ASP A 267 13.01 15.23 -19.75
CA ASP A 267 11.56 15.02 -19.66
C ASP A 267 11.08 14.86 -18.22
N GLY A 268 11.49 15.74 -17.32
CA GLY A 268 10.99 15.68 -15.95
C GLY A 268 11.92 16.25 -14.89
N LYS A 269 11.48 16.09 -13.64
CA LYS A 269 12.28 16.49 -12.49
C LYS A 269 13.28 15.39 -12.13
N PRO A 270 14.53 15.76 -11.77
CA PRO A 270 15.51 14.79 -11.31
C PRO A 270 15.04 14.09 -10.03
N VAL A 271 15.45 12.85 -9.87
CA VAL A 271 15.19 12.09 -8.65
C VAL A 271 15.99 12.72 -7.51
N HIS A 272 15.31 13.05 -6.42
CA HIS A 272 15.93 13.47 -5.18
C HIS A 272 15.14 12.90 -3.99
N TRP A 273 15.76 11.97 -3.27
CA TRP A 273 15.22 11.39 -2.05
C TRP A 273 16.17 11.66 -0.89
N ARG A 274 15.70 12.38 0.10
CA ARG A 274 16.39 12.54 1.38
C ARG A 274 15.61 11.69 2.38
N LEU A 275 16.21 10.60 2.82
CA LEU A 275 15.58 9.57 3.64
C LEU A 275 16.16 9.65 5.05
N LEU A 276 15.28 9.79 6.06
CA LEU A 276 15.64 9.59 7.47
C LEU A 276 15.29 8.17 7.86
N THR A 277 16.23 7.47 8.47
CA THR A 277 16.00 6.09 8.90
C THR A 277 16.52 5.82 10.29
N THR A 278 15.83 4.92 11.00
CA THR A 278 16.26 4.38 12.29
C THR A 278 17.19 3.17 12.15
N HIS A 279 17.42 2.70 10.93
CA HIS A 279 18.47 1.72 10.65
C HIS A 279 19.84 2.36 10.79
N THR A 280 20.80 1.61 11.31
CA THR A 280 22.21 1.96 11.21
C THR A 280 22.68 1.72 9.78
N VAL A 281 23.39 2.70 9.21
CA VAL A 281 23.99 2.62 7.88
C VAL A 281 25.46 3.01 8.00
N ALA A 282 26.34 2.03 7.89
CA ALA A 282 27.77 2.19 8.03
C ALA A 282 28.53 2.11 6.70
N ASN A 283 27.90 1.58 5.66
CA ASN A 283 28.54 1.35 4.35
C ASN A 283 27.56 1.54 3.20
N LEU A 284 28.09 1.60 1.98
CA LEU A 284 27.32 1.81 0.74
C LEU A 284 26.28 0.68 0.48
N GLY A 285 26.60 -0.57 0.86
CA GLY A 285 25.67 -1.69 0.70
C GLY A 285 24.40 -1.51 1.52
N GLU A 286 24.56 -1.08 2.78
CA GLU A 286 23.44 -0.77 3.67
C GLU A 286 22.66 0.45 3.18
N ALA A 287 23.35 1.50 2.69
CA ALA A 287 22.68 2.67 2.10
C ALA A 287 21.83 2.28 0.87
N ARG A 288 22.34 1.40 -0.01
CA ARG A 288 21.58 0.84 -1.14
C ARG A 288 20.36 0.07 -0.66
N ARG A 289 20.50 -0.74 0.41
CA ARG A 289 19.38 -1.46 1.00
C ARG A 289 18.26 -0.51 1.44
N ILE A 290 18.59 0.61 2.09
CA ILE A 290 17.59 1.64 2.47
C ILE A 290 16.85 2.19 1.24
N VAL A 291 17.58 2.47 0.17
CA VAL A 291 16.99 2.96 -1.09
C VAL A 291 16.06 1.91 -1.71
N ASP A 292 16.45 0.64 -1.73
CA ASP A 292 15.64 -0.45 -2.29
C ASP A 292 14.36 -0.68 -1.48
N LEU A 293 14.44 -0.65 -0.15
CA LEU A 293 13.27 -0.72 0.72
C LEU A 293 12.33 0.48 0.49
N TYR A 294 12.88 1.69 0.36
CA TYR A 294 12.07 2.88 0.09
C TYR A 294 11.35 2.81 -1.26
N ARG A 295 11.98 2.25 -2.28
CA ARG A 295 11.37 2.07 -3.61
C ARG A 295 10.14 1.18 -3.60
N MET A 296 10.03 0.24 -2.65
CA MET A 296 8.83 -0.58 -2.49
C MET A 296 7.58 0.23 -2.15
N ARG A 297 7.75 1.48 -1.68
CA ARG A 297 6.64 2.41 -1.40
C ARG A 297 5.68 2.57 -2.59
N TRP A 298 6.19 2.47 -3.82
CA TRP A 298 5.35 2.55 -5.02
C TRP A 298 4.22 1.50 -5.09
N THR A 299 4.35 0.41 -4.35
CA THR A 299 3.30 -0.62 -4.28
C THR A 299 1.98 -0.06 -3.75
N ILE A 300 1.99 0.92 -2.84
CA ILE A 300 0.77 1.50 -2.31
C ILE A 300 0.07 2.43 -3.33
N GLU A 301 0.83 3.07 -4.22
CA GLU A 301 0.26 3.87 -5.31
C GLU A 301 -0.46 2.99 -6.33
N GLU A 302 0.11 1.83 -6.69
CA GLU A 302 -0.55 0.82 -7.52
C GLU A 302 -1.80 0.26 -6.83
N PHE A 303 -1.74 0.08 -5.50
CA PHE A 303 -2.87 -0.36 -4.70
C PHE A 303 -4.02 0.66 -4.72
N PHE A 304 -3.74 1.93 -4.48
CA PHE A 304 -4.76 2.98 -4.57
C PHE A 304 -5.32 3.12 -5.99
N HIS A 305 -4.48 3.03 -7.01
CA HIS A 305 -4.93 3.02 -8.39
C HIS A 305 -5.87 1.84 -8.66
N THR A 306 -5.57 0.65 -8.13
CA THR A 306 -6.43 -0.53 -8.24
C THR A 306 -7.80 -0.30 -7.60
N ILE A 307 -7.86 0.33 -6.43
CA ILE A 307 -9.12 0.64 -5.73
C ILE A 307 -9.91 1.71 -6.47
N LYS A 308 -9.25 2.81 -6.86
CA LYS A 308 -9.93 3.98 -7.44
C LYS A 308 -10.44 3.75 -8.86
N THR A 309 -9.66 3.10 -9.70
CA THR A 309 -9.90 3.10 -11.15
C THR A 309 -9.88 1.71 -11.77
N ALA A 310 -8.76 1.02 -11.73
CA ALA A 310 -8.50 -0.11 -12.60
C ALA A 310 -9.39 -1.32 -12.34
N ALA A 311 -9.62 -1.67 -11.07
CA ALA A 311 -10.35 -2.87 -10.72
C ALA A 311 -11.69 -2.56 -10.04
N PHE A 312 -11.70 -1.70 -9.01
CA PHE A 312 -12.87 -1.51 -8.16
C PHE A 312 -13.70 -0.28 -8.52
N ASN A 313 -13.10 0.75 -9.09
CA ASN A 313 -13.74 2.03 -9.46
C ASN A 313 -14.59 2.60 -8.31
N ILE A 314 -14.02 2.61 -7.10
CA ILE A 314 -14.75 2.89 -5.86
C ILE A 314 -15.32 4.32 -5.83
N GLU A 315 -14.69 5.26 -6.53
CA GLU A 315 -15.11 6.66 -6.61
C GLU A 315 -16.42 6.83 -7.41
N ALA A 316 -16.81 5.84 -8.21
CA ALA A 316 -18.10 5.79 -8.89
C ALA A 316 -19.23 5.15 -8.06
N ALA A 317 -18.97 4.83 -6.78
CA ALA A 317 -19.99 4.24 -5.92
C ALA A 317 -21.11 5.24 -5.60
N ASP A 318 -22.36 4.81 -5.80
CA ASP A 318 -23.56 5.59 -5.47
C ASP A 318 -24.16 5.12 -4.13
N ILE A 319 -23.45 5.38 -3.04
CA ILE A 319 -23.88 5.08 -1.67
C ILE A 319 -24.05 6.42 -0.94
N GLY A 320 -25.29 6.77 -0.57
CA GLY A 320 -25.61 8.06 0.04
C GLY A 320 -25.21 8.20 1.51
N ASP A 321 -25.00 7.10 2.23
CA ASP A 321 -24.65 7.12 3.66
C ASP A 321 -23.13 6.93 3.84
N PRO A 322 -22.41 7.94 4.38
CA PRO A 322 -20.97 7.83 4.63
C PRO A 322 -20.57 6.67 5.54
N LYS A 323 -21.39 6.27 6.52
CA LYS A 323 -21.10 5.15 7.40
C LYS A 323 -21.13 3.82 6.66
N VAL A 324 -22.09 3.65 5.76
CA VAL A 324 -22.19 2.49 4.87
C VAL A 324 -21.04 2.47 3.87
N MET A 325 -20.70 3.64 3.32
CA MET A 325 -19.61 3.78 2.36
C MET A 325 -18.24 3.46 3.00
N ILE A 326 -18.00 3.87 4.24
CA ILE A 326 -16.78 3.52 4.99
C ILE A 326 -16.60 1.99 5.03
N LYS A 327 -17.64 1.24 5.38
CA LYS A 327 -17.60 -0.22 5.42
C LYS A 327 -17.39 -0.82 4.03
N PHE A 328 -18.04 -0.25 3.02
CA PHE A 328 -17.89 -0.69 1.63
C PHE A 328 -16.46 -0.48 1.11
N VAL A 329 -15.88 0.70 1.35
CA VAL A 329 -14.47 1.00 1.02
C VAL A 329 -13.53 0.04 1.73
N THR A 330 -13.72 -0.20 3.02
CA THR A 330 -12.87 -1.14 3.78
C THR A 330 -12.95 -2.55 3.20
N ALA A 331 -14.15 -3.05 2.89
CA ALA A 331 -14.30 -4.35 2.27
C ALA A 331 -13.65 -4.44 0.88
N ALA A 332 -13.75 -3.36 0.08
CA ALA A 332 -13.08 -3.28 -1.22
C ALA A 332 -11.55 -3.21 -1.08
N THR A 333 -11.05 -2.51 -0.05
CA THR A 333 -9.63 -2.43 0.29
C THR A 333 -9.07 -3.82 0.62
N VAL A 334 -9.78 -4.60 1.42
CA VAL A 334 -9.40 -6.00 1.74
C VAL A 334 -9.40 -6.87 0.47
N ALA A 335 -10.42 -6.73 -0.39
CA ALA A 335 -10.50 -7.49 -1.64
C ALA A 335 -9.40 -7.12 -2.65
N ALA A 336 -8.98 -5.85 -2.68
CA ALA A 336 -7.93 -5.35 -3.57
C ALA A 336 -6.56 -6.00 -3.29
N VAL A 337 -6.32 -6.46 -2.06
CA VAL A 337 -5.10 -7.19 -1.69
C VAL A 337 -4.91 -8.42 -2.59
N THR A 338 -5.96 -9.22 -2.79
CA THR A 338 -5.89 -10.42 -3.66
C THR A 338 -5.49 -10.07 -5.10
N VAL A 339 -6.05 -8.98 -5.65
CA VAL A 339 -5.67 -8.51 -6.99
C VAL A 339 -4.20 -8.11 -7.03
N MET A 340 -3.73 -7.38 -6.00
CA MET A 340 -2.32 -6.97 -5.92
C MET A 340 -1.37 -8.13 -5.72
N GLN A 341 -1.73 -9.13 -4.94
CA GLN A 341 -0.97 -10.37 -4.77
C GLN A 341 -0.75 -11.04 -6.12
N LEU A 342 -1.81 -11.23 -6.92
CA LEU A 342 -1.72 -11.80 -8.27
C LEU A 342 -0.86 -10.95 -9.21
N VAL A 343 -1.02 -9.62 -9.18
CA VAL A 343 -0.22 -8.70 -10.00
C VAL A 343 1.27 -8.80 -9.67
N LYS A 344 1.62 -8.91 -8.39
CA LYS A 344 3.03 -9.02 -7.97
C LYS A 344 3.60 -10.42 -8.19
N ALA A 345 2.78 -11.46 -8.03
CA ALA A 345 3.23 -12.86 -8.20
C ALA A 345 3.35 -13.33 -9.65
N ARG A 346 2.72 -12.64 -10.60
CA ARG A 346 2.57 -13.06 -12.02
C ARG A 346 3.86 -13.46 -12.75
N ASP A 347 5.01 -13.00 -12.26
CA ASP A 347 6.33 -13.26 -12.87
C ASP A 347 7.06 -14.44 -12.20
N GLY A 348 6.50 -15.03 -11.17
CA GLY A 348 7.13 -16.12 -10.40
C GLY A 348 8.22 -15.67 -9.43
N THR A 349 8.52 -14.37 -9.34
CA THR A 349 9.65 -13.84 -8.54
C THR A 349 9.36 -13.74 -7.05
N THR A 350 8.09 -13.79 -6.63
CA THR A 350 7.71 -13.58 -5.23
C THR A 350 7.76 -14.85 -4.36
N GLY A 351 7.84 -16.03 -4.97
CA GLY A 351 7.86 -17.30 -4.25
C GLY A 351 6.61 -17.59 -3.39
N GLN A 352 5.51 -16.85 -3.62
CA GLN A 352 4.30 -16.97 -2.84
C GLN A 352 3.54 -18.27 -3.16
N SER A 353 2.95 -18.87 -2.11
CA SER A 353 2.08 -20.04 -2.24
C SER A 353 0.70 -19.66 -2.75
N LEU A 354 0.04 -20.59 -3.41
CA LEU A 354 -1.38 -20.47 -3.80
C LEU A 354 -2.27 -20.11 -2.59
N ALA A 355 -2.01 -20.70 -1.43
CA ALA A 355 -2.74 -20.46 -0.19
C ALA A 355 -2.64 -18.99 0.32
N ASP A 356 -1.71 -18.18 -0.19
CA ASP A 356 -1.64 -16.78 0.16
C ASP A 356 -2.85 -15.96 -0.34
N ALA A 357 -3.51 -16.40 -1.42
CA ALA A 357 -4.63 -15.68 -2.03
C ALA A 357 -5.87 -16.55 -2.32
N PHE A 358 -5.72 -17.87 -2.46
CA PHE A 358 -6.78 -18.81 -2.79
C PHE A 358 -6.97 -19.85 -1.69
N ASP A 359 -8.13 -20.47 -1.68
CA ASP A 359 -8.38 -21.68 -0.90
C ASP A 359 -7.57 -22.83 -1.53
N PRO A 360 -6.86 -23.66 -0.75
CA PRO A 360 -6.21 -24.85 -1.30
C PRO A 360 -7.13 -25.76 -2.12
N ALA A 361 -8.42 -25.81 -1.80
CA ALA A 361 -9.44 -26.53 -2.56
C ALA A 361 -9.66 -25.98 -3.98
N ASP A 362 -9.17 -24.79 -4.30
CA ASP A 362 -9.24 -24.21 -5.64
C ASP A 362 -8.17 -24.77 -6.60
N GLN A 363 -7.14 -25.42 -6.07
CA GLN A 363 -6.02 -25.91 -6.87
C GLN A 363 -6.43 -26.86 -7.99
N PRO A 364 -7.27 -27.90 -7.79
CA PRO A 364 -7.70 -28.78 -8.87
C PRO A 364 -8.44 -28.04 -10.00
N ILE A 365 -9.26 -27.04 -9.62
CA ILE A 365 -10.00 -26.22 -10.60
C ILE A 365 -9.03 -25.37 -11.42
N LEU A 366 -8.05 -24.72 -10.76
CA LEU A 366 -7.02 -23.94 -11.43
C LEU A 366 -6.17 -24.80 -12.39
N GLU A 367 -5.84 -26.02 -12.01
CA GLU A 367 -5.09 -26.95 -12.85
C GLU A 367 -5.90 -27.38 -14.07
N ALA A 368 -7.17 -27.74 -13.91
CA ALA A 368 -8.07 -28.10 -15.00
C ALA A 368 -8.27 -26.93 -15.98
N VAL A 369 -8.45 -25.71 -15.46
CA VAL A 369 -8.56 -24.49 -16.27
C VAL A 369 -7.24 -24.21 -16.99
N SER A 370 -6.09 -24.34 -16.31
CA SER A 370 -4.77 -24.16 -16.93
C SER A 370 -4.58 -25.08 -18.13
N ALA A 371 -4.91 -26.37 -17.98
CA ALA A 371 -4.81 -27.36 -19.06
C ALA A 371 -5.62 -26.98 -20.32
N ARG A 372 -6.79 -26.37 -20.13
CA ARG A 372 -7.64 -25.90 -21.25
C ARG A 372 -7.18 -24.60 -21.88
N LEU A 373 -6.49 -23.75 -21.11
CA LEU A 373 -6.01 -22.44 -21.61
C LEU A 373 -4.65 -22.51 -22.27
N GLN A 374 -3.92 -23.58 -22.09
CA GLN A 374 -2.63 -23.80 -22.73
C GLN A 374 -2.78 -23.98 -24.25
N GLY A 375 -1.90 -23.37 -25.01
CA GLY A 375 -1.82 -23.55 -26.44
C GLY A 375 -0.63 -24.42 -26.85
N LYS A 376 -0.34 -24.45 -28.15
CA LYS A 376 0.68 -25.32 -28.73
C LYS A 376 2.12 -24.81 -28.50
N THR A 377 2.32 -23.52 -28.34
CA THR A 377 3.65 -22.93 -28.18
C THR A 377 4.06 -22.80 -26.72
N GLU A 378 5.36 -22.80 -26.42
CA GLU A 378 5.88 -22.65 -25.05
C GLU A 378 5.37 -21.36 -24.38
N ARG A 379 5.24 -20.27 -25.14
CA ARG A 379 4.69 -18.99 -24.61
C ARG A 379 3.22 -19.08 -24.18
N GLN A 380 2.51 -20.08 -24.67
CA GLN A 380 1.10 -20.31 -24.35
C GLN A 380 0.93 -21.36 -23.25
N LYS A 381 2.00 -21.96 -22.76
CA LYS A 381 1.99 -22.86 -21.60
C LYS A 381 2.19 -22.08 -20.32
N ASN A 382 1.69 -22.63 -19.22
CA ASN A 382 1.90 -22.05 -17.89
C ASN A 382 3.33 -22.42 -17.42
N PRO A 383 4.26 -21.44 -17.29
CA PRO A 383 5.65 -21.73 -16.93
C PRO A 383 5.87 -21.91 -15.42
N HIS A 384 4.84 -21.67 -14.61
CA HIS A 384 4.98 -21.61 -13.17
C HIS A 384 4.64 -22.96 -12.52
N PRO A 385 5.29 -23.33 -11.40
CA PRO A 385 5.01 -24.56 -10.69
C PRO A 385 3.60 -24.56 -10.09
N ARG A 386 2.94 -25.74 -10.13
CA ARG A 386 1.65 -25.96 -9.47
C ARG A 386 1.75 -25.64 -7.98
N GLY A 387 0.67 -25.14 -7.39
CA GLY A 387 0.66 -24.72 -5.99
C GLY A 387 1.32 -23.35 -5.71
N SER A 388 1.94 -22.72 -6.72
CA SER A 388 2.44 -21.35 -6.59
C SER A 388 1.34 -20.33 -6.93
N LEU A 389 1.43 -19.14 -6.31
CA LEU A 389 0.54 -18.04 -6.65
C LEU A 389 0.77 -17.53 -8.08
N ALA A 390 1.98 -17.67 -8.59
CA ALA A 390 2.32 -17.35 -9.98
C ALA A 390 1.56 -18.24 -10.98
N PHE A 391 1.42 -19.55 -10.68
CA PHE A 391 0.59 -20.45 -11.47
C PHE A 391 -0.86 -19.96 -11.57
N ALA A 392 -1.45 -19.61 -10.43
CA ALA A 392 -2.79 -19.03 -10.40
C ALA A 392 -2.82 -17.66 -11.13
N GLY A 393 -1.82 -16.82 -10.96
CA GLY A 393 -1.68 -15.53 -11.64
C GLY A 393 -1.71 -15.65 -13.16
N TRP A 394 -1.04 -16.69 -13.70
CA TRP A 394 -1.10 -17.00 -15.13
C TRP A 394 -2.51 -17.41 -15.56
N VAL A 395 -3.14 -18.33 -14.84
CA VAL A 395 -4.52 -18.81 -15.14
C VAL A 395 -5.50 -17.66 -15.12
N ILE A 396 -5.48 -16.86 -14.06
CA ILE A 396 -6.35 -15.69 -13.89
C ILE A 396 -6.09 -14.65 -14.97
N GLY A 397 -4.83 -14.39 -15.31
CA GLY A 397 -4.47 -13.48 -16.40
C GLY A 397 -5.04 -13.95 -17.75
N ARG A 398 -4.93 -15.23 -18.05
CA ARG A 398 -5.47 -15.83 -19.28
C ARG A 398 -6.99 -15.74 -19.33
N LEU A 399 -7.70 -16.08 -18.27
CA LEU A 399 -9.15 -15.92 -18.16
C LEU A 399 -9.57 -14.46 -18.36
N GLY A 400 -8.79 -13.50 -17.84
CA GLY A 400 -9.04 -12.08 -17.99
C GLY A 400 -8.72 -11.49 -19.36
N GLY A 401 -8.35 -12.34 -20.34
CA GLY A 401 -8.10 -11.95 -21.72
C GLY A 401 -6.63 -11.64 -22.05
N TRP A 402 -5.69 -11.91 -21.14
CA TRP A 402 -4.27 -11.79 -21.47
C TRP A 402 -3.83 -12.91 -22.41
N THR A 403 -3.24 -12.52 -23.54
CA THR A 403 -2.86 -13.47 -24.59
C THR A 403 -1.57 -14.24 -24.33
N GLY A 404 -0.73 -13.75 -23.40
CA GLY A 404 0.62 -14.28 -23.15
C GLY A 404 1.71 -13.65 -24.03
N TYR A 405 1.35 -12.91 -25.06
CA TYR A 405 2.32 -12.35 -26.03
C TYR A 405 2.72 -10.89 -25.74
N TYR A 406 1.79 -10.07 -25.27
CA TYR A 406 2.00 -8.63 -25.09
C TYR A 406 1.87 -8.22 -23.63
N GLY A 407 2.95 -7.64 -23.10
CA GLY A 407 2.96 -7.07 -21.76
C GLY A 407 2.65 -8.10 -20.66
N LYS A 408 2.43 -7.58 -19.47
CA LYS A 408 2.06 -8.39 -18.29
C LYS A 408 0.63 -8.04 -17.88
N PRO A 409 -0.17 -9.03 -17.40
CA PRO A 409 -1.53 -8.75 -16.99
C PRO A 409 -1.55 -7.79 -15.78
N GLY A 410 -2.24 -6.67 -15.95
CA GLY A 410 -2.40 -5.65 -14.91
C GLY A 410 -3.64 -5.90 -14.02
N PRO A 411 -3.94 -5.00 -13.06
CA PRO A 411 -5.03 -5.17 -12.10
C PRO A 411 -6.40 -5.40 -12.74
N LEU A 412 -6.71 -4.71 -13.85
CA LEU A 412 -7.98 -4.87 -14.56
C LEU A 412 -8.15 -6.27 -15.17
N VAL A 413 -7.06 -6.80 -15.76
CA VAL A 413 -7.05 -8.15 -16.35
C VAL A 413 -7.19 -9.18 -15.25
N MET A 414 -6.42 -9.07 -14.15
CA MET A 414 -6.53 -9.97 -13.00
C MET A 414 -7.93 -9.96 -12.40
N ARG A 415 -8.55 -8.79 -12.28
CA ARG A 415 -9.92 -8.68 -11.80
C ARG A 415 -10.91 -9.43 -12.69
N ARG A 416 -10.84 -9.22 -14.02
CA ARG A 416 -11.73 -9.91 -14.98
C ARG A 416 -11.57 -11.43 -14.89
N GLY A 417 -10.33 -11.89 -14.84
CA GLY A 417 -10.06 -13.31 -14.71
C GLY A 417 -10.54 -13.91 -13.39
N LEU A 418 -10.48 -13.16 -12.29
CA LEU A 418 -11.07 -13.59 -11.02
C LEU A 418 -12.61 -13.74 -11.11
N ASP A 419 -13.31 -12.83 -11.80
CA ASP A 419 -14.76 -12.95 -12.02
C ASP A 419 -15.09 -14.23 -12.80
N ASP A 420 -14.36 -14.50 -13.87
CA ASP A 420 -14.59 -15.71 -14.67
C ASP A 420 -14.21 -16.98 -13.91
N PHE A 421 -13.12 -16.96 -13.15
CA PHE A 421 -12.75 -18.08 -12.28
C PHE A 421 -13.82 -18.40 -11.24
N GLN A 422 -14.42 -17.39 -10.62
CA GLN A 422 -15.50 -17.60 -9.64
C GLN A 422 -16.76 -18.16 -10.28
N ARG A 423 -17.06 -17.81 -11.55
CA ARG A 423 -18.17 -18.43 -12.30
C ARG A 423 -17.92 -19.91 -12.56
N ILE A 424 -16.69 -20.27 -12.96
CA ILE A 424 -16.27 -21.64 -13.16
C ILE A 424 -16.38 -22.42 -11.84
N LYS A 425 -15.83 -21.89 -10.75
CA LYS A 425 -15.90 -22.50 -9.42
C LYS A 425 -17.35 -22.76 -8.98
N TYR A 426 -18.23 -21.79 -9.19
CA TYR A 426 -19.65 -21.94 -8.88
C TYR A 426 -20.29 -23.05 -9.72
N GLY A 427 -20.05 -23.09 -11.03
CA GLY A 427 -20.54 -24.14 -11.91
C GLY A 427 -20.07 -25.55 -11.48
N THR A 428 -18.79 -25.70 -11.14
CA THR A 428 -18.23 -26.99 -10.65
C THR A 428 -18.90 -27.42 -9.34
N SER A 429 -19.17 -26.48 -8.41
CA SER A 429 -19.84 -26.81 -7.14
C SER A 429 -21.28 -27.32 -7.32
N LEU A 430 -22.00 -26.81 -8.33
CA LEU A 430 -23.34 -27.27 -8.65
C LEU A 430 -23.35 -28.70 -9.21
N THR A 431 -22.33 -29.05 -10.00
CA THR A 431 -22.22 -30.42 -10.56
C THR A 431 -21.90 -31.43 -9.49
N LEU A 432 -21.07 -31.09 -8.49
CA LEU A 432 -20.68 -31.97 -7.39
C LEU A 432 -21.79 -32.17 -6.34
N GLN A 433 -22.79 -31.29 -6.27
CA GLN A 433 -23.94 -31.44 -5.35
C GLN A 433 -25.05 -32.32 -5.93
N ASN A 434 -24.99 -32.63 -7.23
CA ASN A 434 -25.99 -33.44 -7.93
C ASN A 434 -25.49 -34.87 -8.23
N VAL A 435 -24.32 -35.25 -7.69
CA VAL A 435 -23.75 -36.60 -7.69
C VAL A 435 -23.69 -37.15 -6.26
#